data_2756ce9c7342e1476645d24322e13fca
#
_entry.id   2756ce9c7342e1476645d24322e13fca
#
_cell.length_a   1.000
_cell.length_b   1.000
_cell.length_c   1.000
_cell.angle_alpha   90.00
_cell.angle_beta   90.00
_cell.angle_gamma   90.00
#
_symmetry.space_group_name_H-M   'P 1'
#
loop_
_entity.id
_entity.type
_entity.pdbx_description
1 polymer ?
#
loop_
_entity_poly.entity_id
_entity_poly.type
_entity_poly.pdbx_seq_one_letter_code
_entity_poly.pdbx_strand_id
1 'polypeptide(L)'
;MAGMVLPIISSAVRSPWFKATRDLTTAYGDHEGRLTPVTFDRPIAEEYRVLRIKAGIFDVPEVPLEIQGPDAAAFLDYVFTRPVSTM
;
A
#
# COMPACT_ATOMS: atom_id res chain seq x y z
N MET A 1 1.77 -22.31 11.24
CA MET A 1 0.99 -21.46 10.34
C MET A 1 0.54 -22.28 9.14
N ALA A 2 -0.74 -22.34 8.87
CA ALA A 2 -1.23 -22.92 7.63
C ALA A 2 -0.69 -22.09 6.46
N GLY A 3 -0.45 -22.66 5.30
CA GLY A 3 0.23 -21.99 4.21
C GLY A 3 -0.26 -20.59 3.86
N MET A 4 0.62 -19.80 3.29
CA MET A 4 0.33 -18.45 2.81
C MET A 4 -0.47 -18.52 1.50
N VAL A 5 -1.51 -17.71 1.39
CA VAL A 5 -2.28 -17.55 0.16
C VAL A 5 -1.76 -16.33 -0.61
N LEU A 6 -1.31 -16.54 -1.83
CA LEU A 6 -0.84 -15.49 -2.72
C LEU A 6 -1.70 -15.43 -3.98
N PRO A 7 -1.91 -14.25 -4.56
CA PRO A 7 -2.60 -14.14 -5.84
C PRO A 7 -1.78 -14.77 -6.97
N ILE A 8 -2.47 -15.33 -7.96
CA ILE A 8 -1.82 -15.92 -9.15
C ILE A 8 -1.54 -14.79 -10.16
N ILE A 9 -0.59 -13.93 -9.84
CA ILE A 9 -0.18 -12.82 -10.71
C ILE A 9 1.34 -12.81 -10.76
N SER A 10 1.89 -13.12 -11.92
CA SER A 10 3.33 -13.24 -12.11
C SER A 10 4.08 -11.91 -12.02
N SER A 11 3.39 -10.79 -12.19
CA SER A 11 3.97 -9.45 -12.18
C SER A 11 3.85 -8.73 -10.82
N ALA A 12 3.23 -9.36 -9.83
CA ALA A 12 3.05 -8.72 -8.53
C ALA A 12 4.39 -8.58 -7.80
N VAL A 13 4.63 -7.38 -7.27
CA VAL A 13 5.85 -7.02 -6.57
C VAL A 13 5.61 -7.02 -5.08
N ARG A 14 6.57 -7.54 -4.32
CA ARG A 14 6.51 -7.53 -2.86
C ARG A 14 6.77 -6.13 -2.32
N SER A 15 5.98 -5.73 -1.30
CA SER A 15 6.26 -4.52 -0.55
C SER A 15 7.61 -4.62 0.19
N PRO A 16 8.29 -3.49 0.44
CA PRO A 16 9.46 -3.49 1.34
C PRO A 16 9.15 -4.06 2.73
N TRP A 17 7.89 -4.01 3.16
CA TRP A 17 7.43 -4.52 4.46
C TRP A 17 6.99 -5.98 4.41
N PHE A 18 7.16 -6.66 3.29
CA PHE A 18 6.69 -8.04 3.11
C PHE A 18 7.22 -8.97 4.21
N LYS A 19 8.50 -8.86 4.54
CA LYS A 19 9.11 -9.69 5.59
C LYS A 19 8.51 -9.44 6.97
N ALA A 20 8.09 -8.21 7.24
CA ALA A 20 7.48 -7.86 8.52
C ALA A 20 6.04 -8.37 8.63
N THR A 21 5.32 -8.46 7.51
CA THR A 21 3.90 -8.84 7.50
C THR A 21 3.66 -10.33 7.27
N ARG A 22 4.59 -11.04 6.64
CA ARG A 22 4.39 -12.44 6.21
C ARG A 22 4.04 -13.40 7.34
N ASP A 23 4.50 -13.13 8.55
CA ASP A 23 4.22 -13.96 9.71
C ASP A 23 2.94 -13.52 10.45
N LEU A 24 2.34 -12.42 10.03
CA LEU A 24 1.14 -11.83 10.63
C LEU A 24 -0.10 -12.04 9.78
N THR A 25 0.05 -12.52 8.55
CA THR A 25 -1.06 -12.74 7.62
C THR A 25 -0.89 -14.06 6.88
N THR A 26 -2.00 -14.67 6.51
CA THR A 26 -2.01 -15.85 5.64
C THR A 26 -2.47 -15.54 4.22
N ALA A 27 -2.93 -14.33 3.95
CA ALA A 27 -3.48 -13.98 2.66
C ALA A 27 -2.97 -12.61 2.17
N TYR A 28 -2.44 -12.61 0.95
CA TYR A 28 -2.07 -11.40 0.21
C TYR A 28 -2.98 -11.25 -1.00
N GLY A 29 -3.33 -10.01 -1.30
CA GLY A 29 -4.01 -9.62 -2.52
C GLY A 29 -3.09 -8.82 -3.43
N ASP A 30 -3.56 -8.55 -4.65
CA ASP A 30 -2.89 -7.65 -5.57
C ASP A 30 -3.55 -6.28 -5.51
N HIS A 31 -2.74 -5.24 -5.31
CA HIS A 31 -3.18 -3.86 -5.41
C HIS A 31 -2.24 -3.15 -6.36
N GLU A 32 -2.71 -2.93 -7.58
CA GLU A 32 -1.96 -2.26 -8.64
C GLU A 32 -0.56 -2.87 -8.86
N GLY A 33 -0.47 -4.19 -8.88
CA GLY A 33 0.77 -4.92 -9.09
C GLY A 33 1.64 -5.10 -7.85
N ARG A 34 1.17 -4.71 -6.68
CA ARG A 34 1.90 -4.87 -5.42
C ARG A 34 1.16 -5.84 -4.49
N LEU A 35 1.89 -6.78 -3.89
CA LEU A 35 1.32 -7.67 -2.88
C LEU A 35 1.02 -6.92 -1.60
N THR A 36 -0.24 -6.96 -1.19
CA THR A 36 -0.74 -6.28 0.00
C THR A 36 -1.47 -7.26 0.89
N PRO A 37 -1.22 -7.28 2.22
CA PRO A 37 -1.99 -8.15 3.12
C PRO A 37 -3.48 -7.84 3.04
N VAL A 38 -4.30 -8.88 2.91
CA VAL A 38 -5.76 -8.75 2.89
C VAL A 38 -6.29 -8.68 4.31
N THR A 39 -5.69 -9.45 5.21
CA THR A 39 -6.10 -9.51 6.62
C THR A 39 -4.89 -9.88 7.47
N PHE A 40 -4.88 -9.49 8.72
CA PHE A 40 -3.84 -9.86 9.68
C PHE A 40 -4.28 -10.99 10.61
N ASP A 41 -5.21 -11.83 10.15
CA ASP A 41 -5.66 -13.05 10.86
C ASP A 41 -6.21 -12.76 12.25
N ARG A 42 -6.85 -11.61 12.40
CA ARG A 42 -7.59 -11.21 13.60
C ARG A 42 -8.91 -10.55 13.20
N PRO A 43 -9.90 -10.48 14.12
CA PRO A 43 -11.15 -9.81 13.81
C PRO A 43 -10.94 -8.34 13.43
N ILE A 44 -11.61 -7.90 12.38
CA ILE A 44 -11.53 -6.49 11.91
C ILE A 44 -11.94 -5.52 13.02
N ALA A 45 -12.93 -5.91 13.83
CA ALA A 45 -13.38 -5.08 14.95
C ALA A 45 -12.27 -4.79 15.97
N GLU A 46 -11.38 -5.76 16.20
CA GLU A 46 -10.23 -5.55 17.08
C GLU A 46 -9.23 -4.56 16.49
N GLU A 47 -8.93 -4.68 15.22
CA GLU A 47 -8.03 -3.75 14.52
C GLU A 47 -8.61 -2.34 14.51
N TYR A 48 -9.90 -2.20 14.23
CA TYR A 48 -10.60 -0.93 14.29
C TYR A 48 -10.50 -0.30 15.68
N ARG A 49 -10.71 -1.09 16.72
CA ARG A 49 -10.61 -0.59 18.12
C ARG A 49 -9.21 -0.09 18.43
N VAL A 50 -8.18 -0.82 17.98
CA VAL A 50 -6.78 -0.40 18.18
C VAL A 50 -6.51 0.94 17.51
N LEU A 51 -7.02 1.15 16.29
CA LEU A 51 -6.89 2.44 15.60
C LEU A 51 -7.59 3.58 16.35
N ARG A 52 -8.69 3.28 17.04
CA ARG A 52 -9.47 4.29 17.78
C ARG A 52 -8.82 4.70 19.09
N ILE A 53 -8.19 3.79 19.81
CA ILE A 53 -7.71 4.01 21.18
C ILE A 53 -6.18 3.94 21.33
N LYS A 54 -5.47 3.50 20.30
CA LYS A 54 -4.01 3.38 20.27
C LYS A 54 -3.47 3.99 18.99
N ALA A 55 -2.57 3.26 18.34
CA ALA A 55 -1.99 3.66 17.08
C ALA A 55 -1.89 2.47 16.12
N GLY A 56 -1.81 2.74 14.84
CA GLY A 56 -1.61 1.73 13.83
C GLY A 56 -0.61 2.17 12.77
N ILE A 57 -0.03 1.18 12.09
CA ILE A 57 0.84 1.40 10.95
C ILE A 57 0.15 0.80 9.73
N PHE A 58 0.17 1.53 8.64
CA PHE A 58 -0.41 1.10 7.38
C PHE A 58 0.63 1.19 6.27
N ASP A 59 0.88 0.06 5.59
CA ASP A 59 1.74 0.03 4.41
C ASP A 59 0.93 0.49 3.20
N VAL A 60 1.15 1.74 2.79
CA VAL A 60 0.44 2.32 1.64
C VAL A 60 0.93 1.65 0.36
N PRO A 61 0.04 0.96 -0.38
CA PRO A 61 0.45 0.16 -1.52
C PRO A 61 0.70 0.95 -2.81
N GLU A 62 0.54 2.25 -2.81
CA GLU A 62 0.78 3.08 -3.97
C GLU A 62 2.26 3.13 -4.33
N VAL A 63 2.55 3.13 -5.63
CA VAL A 63 3.90 3.25 -6.15
C VAL A 63 4.20 4.71 -6.46
N PRO A 64 5.31 5.27 -5.98
CA PRO A 64 5.71 6.63 -6.36
C PRO A 64 5.88 6.75 -7.87
N LEU A 65 5.44 7.86 -8.42
CA LEU A 65 5.62 8.20 -9.83
C LEU A 65 6.51 9.42 -9.93
N GLU A 66 7.60 9.30 -10.69
CA GLU A 66 8.49 10.40 -10.96
C GLU A 66 8.18 11.00 -12.34
N ILE A 67 8.02 12.31 -12.38
CA ILE A 67 7.80 13.06 -13.62
C ILE A 67 8.94 14.08 -13.74
N GLN A 68 9.70 13.98 -14.83
CA GLN A 68 10.86 14.82 -15.07
C GLN A 68 10.66 15.67 -16.33
N GLY A 69 11.31 16.84 -16.34
CA GLY A 69 11.31 17.74 -17.46
C GLY A 69 11.14 19.20 -17.02
N PRO A 70 11.50 20.17 -17.91
CA PRO A 70 11.40 21.60 -17.59
C PRO A 70 9.97 22.07 -17.29
N ASP A 71 8.96 21.39 -17.89
CA ASP A 71 7.56 21.75 -17.71
C ASP A 71 6.82 20.82 -16.76
N ALA A 72 7.53 19.99 -15.97
CA ALA A 72 6.90 19.00 -15.10
C ALA A 72 5.95 19.63 -14.08
N ALA A 73 6.39 20.70 -13.40
CA ALA A 73 5.57 21.38 -12.41
C ALA A 73 4.32 22.02 -13.05
N ALA A 74 4.49 22.68 -14.18
CA ALA A 74 3.38 23.31 -14.90
C ALA A 74 2.37 22.26 -15.42
N PHE A 75 2.87 21.12 -15.91
CA PHE A 75 2.02 20.03 -16.34
C PHE A 75 1.20 19.46 -15.18
N LEU A 76 1.82 19.25 -14.02
CA LEU A 76 1.12 18.75 -12.83
C LEU A 76 0.09 19.76 -12.30
N ASP A 77 0.41 21.06 -12.31
CA ASP A 77 -0.55 22.10 -11.94
C ASP A 77 -1.78 22.12 -12.86
N TYR A 78 -1.57 21.82 -14.15
CA TYR A 78 -2.66 21.77 -15.13
C TYR A 78 -3.56 20.54 -14.92
N VAL A 79 -2.97 19.40 -14.58
CA VAL A 79 -3.68 18.11 -14.52
C VAL A 79 -4.37 17.92 -13.16
N PHE A 80 -3.71 18.29 -12.06
CA PHE A 80 -4.22 18.03 -10.72
C PHE A 80 -4.97 19.21 -10.14
N THR A 81 -5.85 18.94 -9.19
CA THR A 81 -6.68 19.96 -8.54
C THR A 81 -5.94 20.79 -7.51
N ARG A 82 -4.78 20.31 -7.03
CA ARG A 82 -3.94 21.02 -6.08
C ARG A 82 -2.71 21.61 -6.79
N PRO A 83 -2.32 22.84 -6.45
CA PRO A 83 -1.11 23.40 -7.04
C PRO A 83 0.13 22.67 -6.52
N VAL A 84 0.90 22.09 -7.43
CA VAL A 84 2.16 21.39 -7.11
C VAL A 84 3.31 22.36 -6.97
N SER A 85 3.31 23.43 -7.76
CA SER A 85 4.39 24.43 -7.78
C SER A 85 4.56 25.18 -6.48
N THR A 86 3.55 25.16 -5.59
CA THR A 86 3.59 25.83 -4.29
C THR A 86 3.75 24.88 -3.11
N MET A 87 3.99 23.60 -3.37
CA MET A 87 4.16 22.57 -2.34
C MET A 87 5.59 22.50 -1.83
#